data_25b67da316e252bd731ae721abb04a59
#
_entry.id   25b67da316e252bd731ae721abb04a59
#
_cell.length_a   1.000
_cell.length_b   1.000
_cell.length_c   1.000
_cell.angle_alpha   90.00
_cell.angle_beta   90.00
_cell.angle_gamma   90.00
#
_symmetry.space_group_name_H-M   'P 1'
#
loop_
_entity.id
_entity.type
_entity.pdbx_description
1 polymer ?
#
loop_
_entity_poly.entity_id
_entity_poly.type
_entity_poly.pdbx_seq_one_letter_code
_entity_poly.pdbx_strand_id
1 'polypeptide(L)'
;MTGDTVYTVDETGRVSDILAQYTSGDGNALSDENLTVIKNTLTNYKTEYADSGFSAVYDLKSDLNATVLQSINENIMANLDSIVASTGSQDLFKTVKSDKPGIVVYSVDGYEGVTEETIGSVDFKKKSYDKQSLKSEKLITASDPAYKLITSENWTLMFPITQSDIDKYSLSSKDTLSIKFTKDNITGTFPFKIVNDGKNSYGEITLSKYMIRYAAERFLDIEIIVSGKSGIKVPVSAVTENEFYKIPKEYLITNGEKGDYGFLVEQSDSDGKLNQVFKAVDIYKSNDEG
;
A
#
# COMPACT_ATOMS: atom_id res chain seq x y z
N MET A 1 -7.59 9.50 23.52
CA MET A 1 -6.92 10.55 24.31
C MET A 1 -6.38 9.93 25.59
N THR A 2 -5.59 10.66 26.39
CA THR A 2 -5.20 10.17 27.73
C THR A 2 -6.44 10.00 28.59
N GLY A 3 -6.58 8.84 29.27
CA GLY A 3 -7.74 8.51 30.10
C GLY A 3 -8.88 7.79 29.39
N ASP A 4 -8.83 7.68 28.06
CA ASP A 4 -9.80 6.88 27.32
C ASP A 4 -9.61 5.39 27.61
N THR A 5 -10.71 4.64 27.65
CA THR A 5 -10.68 3.19 27.81
C THR A 5 -10.05 2.55 26.58
N VAL A 6 -9.05 1.71 26.82
CA VAL A 6 -8.37 0.95 25.76
C VAL A 6 -8.94 -0.44 25.64
N TYR A 7 -9.17 -1.11 26.79
CA TYR A 7 -9.83 -2.40 26.84
C TYR A 7 -10.39 -2.64 28.25
N THR A 8 -11.25 -3.63 28.34
CA THR A 8 -11.87 -4.06 29.59
C THR A 8 -11.53 -5.53 29.83
N VAL A 9 -11.15 -5.88 31.04
CA VAL A 9 -10.78 -7.24 31.44
C VAL A 9 -11.88 -7.80 32.32
N ASP A 10 -12.33 -9.02 32.02
CA ASP A 10 -13.11 -9.85 32.91
C ASP A 10 -12.15 -10.79 33.67
N GLU A 11 -11.91 -10.51 34.93
CA GLU A 11 -11.08 -11.37 35.80
C GLU A 11 -11.87 -12.58 36.36
N THR A 12 -13.19 -12.59 36.15
CA THR A 12 -14.08 -13.60 36.77
C THR A 12 -14.44 -14.75 35.83
N GLY A 13 -14.26 -14.57 34.51
CA GLY A 13 -14.69 -15.50 33.47
C GLY A 13 -16.23 -15.58 33.30
N ARG A 14 -17.00 -14.77 34.04
CA ARG A 14 -18.48 -14.79 33.99
C ARG A 14 -19.06 -14.06 32.81
N VAL A 15 -18.30 -13.22 32.15
CA VAL A 15 -18.79 -12.45 31.00
C VAL A 15 -19.20 -13.37 29.87
N SER A 16 -18.47 -14.46 29.63
CA SER A 16 -18.89 -15.46 28.64
C SER A 16 -20.25 -16.09 28.93
N ASP A 17 -20.56 -16.34 30.19
CA ASP A 17 -21.84 -16.90 30.58
C ASP A 17 -22.98 -15.87 30.46
N ILE A 18 -22.68 -14.62 30.81
CA ILE A 18 -23.61 -13.49 30.65
C ILE A 18 -23.85 -13.22 29.15
N LEU A 19 -22.79 -13.22 28.33
CA LEU A 19 -22.89 -13.11 26.89
C LEU A 19 -23.74 -14.20 26.26
N ALA A 20 -23.57 -15.47 26.70
CA ALA A 20 -24.36 -16.58 26.22
C ALA A 20 -25.85 -16.42 26.54
N GLN A 21 -26.19 -15.83 27.68
CA GLN A 21 -27.58 -15.54 28.06
C GLN A 21 -28.18 -14.39 27.24
N TYR A 22 -27.39 -13.35 26.92
CA TYR A 22 -27.84 -12.21 26.14
C TYR A 22 -27.92 -12.51 24.63
N THR A 23 -27.06 -13.35 24.08
CA THR A 23 -27.10 -13.74 22.66
C THR A 23 -28.28 -14.63 22.31
N SER A 24 -28.92 -15.23 23.30
CA SER A 24 -30.14 -16.04 23.12
C SER A 24 -31.45 -15.23 23.18
N GLY A 25 -31.42 -13.93 23.41
CA GLY A 25 -32.58 -13.05 23.51
C GLY A 25 -32.77 -12.11 22.33
N ASP A 26 -34.00 -11.72 22.04
CA ASP A 26 -34.46 -10.88 20.91
C ASP A 26 -33.92 -9.41 20.93
N GLY A 27 -33.02 -9.08 21.85
CA GLY A 27 -32.59 -7.70 22.13
C GLY A 27 -31.29 -7.23 21.45
N ASN A 28 -30.64 -8.05 20.63
CA ASN A 28 -29.29 -7.78 20.10
C ASN A 28 -29.29 -7.25 18.67
N ALA A 29 -30.10 -6.25 18.35
CA ALA A 29 -29.95 -5.54 17.10
C ALA A 29 -28.62 -4.72 17.13
N LEU A 30 -27.78 -4.95 16.12
CA LEU A 30 -26.61 -4.09 15.88
C LEU A 30 -27.10 -2.64 15.72
N SER A 31 -26.38 -1.68 16.33
CA SER A 31 -26.69 -0.27 16.12
C SER A 31 -26.50 0.13 14.66
N ASP A 32 -27.20 1.17 14.21
CA ASP A 32 -27.05 1.70 12.83
C ASP A 32 -25.59 2.12 12.55
N GLU A 33 -24.86 2.56 13.57
CA GLU A 33 -23.44 2.93 13.47
C GLU A 33 -22.58 1.68 13.21
N ASN A 34 -22.82 0.60 13.92
CA ASN A 34 -22.12 -0.67 13.72
C ASN A 34 -22.44 -1.32 12.37
N LEU A 35 -23.70 -1.25 11.94
CA LEU A 35 -24.10 -1.68 10.60
C LEU A 35 -23.38 -0.86 9.51
N THR A 36 -23.17 0.43 9.73
CA THR A 36 -22.43 1.31 8.82
C THR A 36 -20.95 0.91 8.76
N VAL A 37 -20.33 0.60 9.90
CA VAL A 37 -18.93 0.11 9.93
C VAL A 37 -18.80 -1.21 9.18
N ILE A 38 -19.68 -2.16 9.43
CA ILE A 38 -19.70 -3.46 8.72
C ILE A 38 -19.86 -3.26 7.22
N LYS A 39 -20.80 -2.40 6.80
CA LYS A 39 -21.04 -2.08 5.39
C LYS A 39 -19.80 -1.46 4.72
N ASN A 40 -19.13 -0.53 5.40
CA ASN A 40 -17.92 0.10 4.90
C ASN A 40 -16.77 -0.92 4.77
N THR A 41 -16.57 -1.77 5.77
CA THR A 41 -15.57 -2.85 5.74
C THR A 41 -15.81 -3.80 4.57
N LEU A 42 -17.05 -4.22 4.34
CA LEU A 42 -17.42 -5.07 3.20
C LEU A 42 -17.25 -4.36 1.85
N THR A 43 -17.56 -3.07 1.79
CA THR A 43 -17.40 -2.27 0.56
C THR A 43 -15.94 -2.11 0.19
N ASN A 44 -15.08 -1.81 1.17
CA ASN A 44 -13.64 -1.70 0.98
C ASN A 44 -13.05 -3.03 0.52
N TYR A 45 -13.42 -4.12 1.18
CA TYR A 45 -13.01 -5.46 0.77
C TYR A 45 -13.42 -5.79 -0.66
N LYS A 46 -14.68 -5.49 -1.04
CA LYS A 46 -15.16 -5.73 -2.41
C LYS A 46 -14.36 -4.94 -3.45
N THR A 47 -13.94 -3.72 -3.12
CA THR A 47 -13.15 -2.87 -4.02
C THR A 47 -11.71 -3.40 -4.19
N GLU A 48 -11.15 -3.99 -3.14
CA GLU A 48 -9.77 -4.51 -3.10
C GLU A 48 -9.66 -5.99 -3.50
N TYR A 49 -10.80 -6.71 -3.64
CA TYR A 49 -10.85 -8.17 -3.80
C TYR A 49 -10.13 -8.70 -5.04
N ALA A 50 -10.03 -7.92 -6.10
CA ALA A 50 -9.41 -8.36 -7.37
C ALA A 50 -7.92 -8.71 -7.23
N ASP A 51 -7.22 -8.14 -6.24
CA ASP A 51 -5.78 -8.31 -5.99
C ASP A 51 -5.46 -9.05 -4.68
N SER A 52 -6.49 -9.41 -3.89
CA SER A 52 -6.29 -9.98 -2.57
C SER A 52 -6.13 -11.49 -2.62
N GLY A 53 -5.06 -11.98 -2.01
CA GLY A 53 -4.89 -13.41 -1.76
C GLY A 53 -5.88 -13.92 -0.70
N PHE A 54 -5.87 -15.23 -0.47
CA PHE A 54 -6.79 -15.91 0.46
C PHE A 54 -6.69 -15.36 1.91
N SER A 55 -5.56 -14.77 2.31
CA SER A 55 -5.38 -14.10 3.60
C SER A 55 -6.35 -12.95 3.84
N ALA A 56 -6.69 -12.17 2.81
CA ALA A 56 -7.62 -11.05 2.93
C ALA A 56 -9.04 -11.48 3.32
N VAL A 57 -9.43 -12.72 2.99
CA VAL A 57 -10.72 -13.30 3.43
C VAL A 57 -10.71 -13.56 4.93
N TYR A 58 -9.60 -14.06 5.47
CA TYR A 58 -9.46 -14.30 6.91
C TYR A 58 -9.38 -13.00 7.69
N ASP A 59 -8.68 -11.99 7.16
CA ASP A 59 -8.60 -10.67 7.76
C ASP A 59 -10.00 -10.02 7.82
N LEU A 60 -10.75 -10.07 6.71
CA LEU A 60 -12.14 -9.60 6.69
C LEU A 60 -13.01 -10.33 7.72
N LYS A 61 -12.92 -11.66 7.79
CA LYS A 61 -13.67 -12.44 8.76
C LYS A 61 -13.34 -12.04 10.18
N SER A 62 -12.05 -11.86 10.48
CA SER A 62 -11.56 -11.41 11.79
C SER A 62 -12.08 -10.02 12.13
N ASP A 63 -12.04 -9.08 11.20
CA ASP A 63 -12.50 -7.71 11.40
C ASP A 63 -14.02 -7.63 11.60
N LEU A 64 -14.78 -8.42 10.84
CA LEU A 64 -16.24 -8.51 11.00
C LEU A 64 -16.61 -9.11 12.36
N ASN A 65 -15.98 -10.21 12.75
CA ASN A 65 -16.20 -10.82 14.06
C ASN A 65 -15.86 -9.83 15.19
N ALA A 66 -14.72 -9.14 15.09
CA ALA A 66 -14.31 -8.14 16.05
C ALA A 66 -15.33 -6.98 16.16
N THR A 67 -15.88 -6.51 15.03
CA THR A 67 -16.90 -5.45 15.03
C THR A 67 -18.19 -5.91 15.70
N VAL A 68 -18.63 -7.13 15.40
CA VAL A 68 -19.83 -7.71 16.05
C VAL A 68 -19.64 -7.85 17.56
N LEU A 69 -18.47 -8.38 17.98
CA LEU A 69 -18.14 -8.51 19.40
C LEU A 69 -18.03 -7.16 20.10
N GLN A 70 -17.44 -6.16 19.46
CA GLN A 70 -17.40 -4.81 19.99
C GLN A 70 -18.81 -4.26 20.22
N SER A 71 -19.73 -4.47 19.26
CA SER A 71 -21.12 -4.04 19.38
C SER A 71 -21.84 -4.73 20.54
N ILE A 72 -21.61 -6.03 20.70
CA ILE A 72 -22.15 -6.79 21.84
C ILE A 72 -21.60 -6.25 23.15
N ASN A 73 -20.28 -6.00 23.21
CA ASN A 73 -19.64 -5.44 24.41
C ASN A 73 -20.14 -4.04 24.73
N GLU A 74 -20.35 -3.17 23.75
CA GLU A 74 -20.91 -1.83 23.93
C GLU A 74 -22.34 -1.89 24.48
N ASN A 75 -23.17 -2.80 23.96
CA ASN A 75 -24.51 -3.04 24.49
C ASN A 75 -24.50 -3.58 25.92
N ILE A 76 -23.57 -4.48 26.24
CA ILE A 76 -23.39 -4.99 27.60
C ILE A 76 -22.95 -3.86 28.53
N MET A 77 -21.99 -3.06 28.12
CA MET A 77 -21.48 -1.93 28.92
C MET A 77 -22.55 -0.85 29.13
N ALA A 78 -23.39 -0.58 28.11
CA ALA A 78 -24.52 0.34 28.24
C ALA A 78 -25.60 -0.17 29.21
N ASN A 79 -25.73 -1.48 29.35
CA ASN A 79 -26.68 -2.14 30.25
C ASN A 79 -26.02 -2.68 31.53
N LEU A 80 -24.76 -2.34 31.76
CA LEU A 80 -23.93 -2.89 32.84
C LEU A 80 -24.59 -2.68 34.22
N ASP A 81 -25.15 -1.50 34.49
CA ASP A 81 -25.83 -1.18 35.76
C ASP A 81 -27.02 -2.14 36.01
N SER A 82 -27.77 -2.47 34.96
CA SER A 82 -28.88 -3.43 35.03
C SER A 82 -28.39 -4.87 35.29
N ILE A 83 -27.25 -5.23 34.65
CA ILE A 83 -26.65 -6.57 34.76
C ILE A 83 -26.02 -6.74 36.13
N VAL A 84 -25.31 -5.75 36.64
CA VAL A 84 -24.74 -5.70 38.00
C VAL A 84 -25.82 -5.79 39.05
N ALA A 85 -26.93 -5.05 38.88
CA ALA A 85 -28.07 -5.12 39.77
C ALA A 85 -28.73 -6.52 39.82
N SER A 86 -28.73 -7.23 38.67
CA SER A 86 -29.34 -8.58 38.58
C SER A 86 -28.41 -9.69 39.07
N THR A 87 -27.08 -9.53 38.96
CA THR A 87 -26.08 -10.55 39.31
C THR A 87 -25.40 -10.34 40.65
N GLY A 88 -25.60 -9.19 41.29
CA GLY A 88 -25.03 -8.86 42.60
C GLY A 88 -23.52 -8.70 42.67
N SER A 89 -22.84 -8.57 41.51
CA SER A 89 -21.37 -8.47 41.41
C SER A 89 -20.98 -7.08 40.95
N GLN A 90 -20.42 -6.28 41.84
CA GLN A 90 -19.98 -4.88 41.52
C GLN A 90 -18.63 -4.76 40.79
N ASP A 91 -17.83 -5.83 40.74
CA ASP A 91 -16.47 -5.78 40.18
C ASP A 91 -16.27 -6.82 39.06
N LEU A 92 -17.21 -6.88 38.11
CA LEU A 92 -17.10 -7.83 36.98
C LEU A 92 -16.03 -7.42 35.96
N PHE A 93 -15.77 -6.13 35.85
CA PHE A 93 -14.90 -5.59 34.82
C PHE A 93 -13.85 -4.63 35.36
N LYS A 94 -12.61 -4.88 34.99
CA LYS A 94 -11.52 -3.93 35.18
C LYS A 94 -11.24 -3.18 33.89
N THR A 95 -11.50 -1.90 33.89
CA THR A 95 -11.23 -1.03 32.74
C THR A 95 -9.79 -0.58 32.74
N VAL A 96 -9.08 -0.80 31.64
CA VAL A 96 -7.74 -0.29 31.43
C VAL A 96 -7.81 0.95 30.56
N LYS A 97 -7.26 2.03 31.08
CA LYS A 97 -7.24 3.35 30.41
C LYS A 97 -5.87 3.65 29.86
N SER A 98 -5.82 4.41 28.76
CA SER A 98 -4.56 4.88 28.19
C SER A 98 -3.88 5.90 29.12
N ASP A 99 -2.61 5.68 29.41
CA ASP A 99 -1.75 6.60 30.19
C ASP A 99 -1.16 7.72 29.32
N LYS A 100 -1.16 7.57 28.00
CA LYS A 100 -0.60 8.51 27.03
C LYS A 100 -1.56 8.73 25.85
N PRO A 101 -1.50 9.90 25.20
CA PRO A 101 -2.22 10.12 23.97
C PRO A 101 -1.57 9.31 22.83
N GLY A 102 -2.36 8.81 21.89
CA GLY A 102 -1.82 8.07 20.77
C GLY A 102 -2.91 7.37 19.96
N ILE A 103 -2.48 6.58 18.99
CA ILE A 103 -3.32 5.74 18.15
C ILE A 103 -3.25 4.32 18.71
N VAL A 104 -4.40 3.76 19.08
CA VAL A 104 -4.51 2.36 19.55
C VAL A 104 -4.67 1.46 18.34
N VAL A 105 -3.83 0.43 18.25
CA VAL A 105 -3.88 -0.59 17.21
C VAL A 105 -3.99 -1.97 17.88
N TYR A 106 -5.01 -2.71 17.51
CA TYR A 106 -5.28 -4.06 18.04
C TYR A 106 -4.74 -5.14 17.10
N SER A 107 -3.48 -4.99 16.70
CA SER A 107 -2.76 -6.02 15.95
C SER A 107 -1.27 -5.91 16.17
N VAL A 108 -0.60 -7.06 16.11
CA VAL A 108 0.87 -7.18 16.11
C VAL A 108 1.28 -8.08 14.95
N ASP A 109 2.53 -7.92 14.52
CA ASP A 109 3.05 -8.63 13.36
C ASP A 109 4.47 -9.20 13.55
N GLY A 110 4.99 -9.05 14.77
CA GLY A 110 6.35 -9.50 15.12
C GLY A 110 7.46 -8.56 14.64
N TYR A 111 7.13 -7.47 13.95
CA TYR A 111 8.09 -6.47 13.48
C TYR A 111 8.12 -5.21 14.36
N GLU A 112 7.50 -5.24 15.54
CA GLU A 112 7.44 -4.08 16.44
C GLU A 112 8.82 -3.62 16.93
N GLY A 113 9.80 -4.53 16.99
CA GLY A 113 11.18 -4.24 17.39
C GLY A 113 12.15 -3.93 16.26
N VAL A 114 11.65 -3.85 15.00
CA VAL A 114 12.53 -3.57 13.85
C VAL A 114 12.94 -2.10 13.87
N THR A 115 14.24 -1.87 13.75
CA THR A 115 14.88 -0.55 13.66
C THR A 115 15.59 -0.40 12.31
N GLU A 116 16.14 0.79 12.04
CA GLU A 116 16.97 1.06 10.88
C GLU A 116 18.16 0.08 10.78
N GLU A 117 18.79 -0.25 11.92
CA GLU A 117 19.94 -1.16 11.98
C GLU A 117 19.56 -2.63 11.72
N THR A 118 18.34 -3.02 12.05
CA THR A 118 17.85 -4.40 11.91
C THR A 118 16.99 -4.63 10.67
N ILE A 119 16.83 -3.63 9.81
CA ILE A 119 15.96 -3.68 8.61
C ILE A 119 16.35 -4.83 7.68
N GLY A 120 17.62 -5.19 7.60
CA GLY A 120 18.10 -6.32 6.81
C GLY A 120 17.52 -7.68 7.18
N SER A 121 16.91 -7.80 8.37
CA SER A 121 16.21 -9.01 8.80
C SER A 121 14.78 -9.12 8.28
N VAL A 122 14.24 -8.03 7.69
CA VAL A 122 12.86 -7.97 7.20
C VAL A 122 12.74 -8.61 5.82
N ASP A 123 11.81 -9.54 5.67
CA ASP A 123 11.39 -10.00 4.35
C ASP A 123 10.37 -9.01 3.77
N PHE A 124 10.78 -8.25 2.75
CA PHE A 124 9.93 -7.30 2.05
C PHE A 124 8.86 -7.94 1.17
N LYS A 125 8.80 -9.27 1.13
CA LYS A 125 7.75 -9.99 0.41
C LYS A 125 6.48 -10.03 1.25
N LYS A 126 5.44 -9.38 0.76
CA LYS A 126 4.13 -9.31 1.43
C LYS A 126 3.53 -10.68 1.81
N LYS A 127 3.92 -11.75 1.11
CA LYS A 127 3.42 -13.12 1.32
C LYS A 127 3.90 -13.78 2.63
N SER A 128 4.99 -13.29 3.23
CA SER A 128 5.51 -13.81 4.51
C SER A 128 5.07 -12.99 5.72
N TYR A 129 4.20 -12.01 5.51
CA TYR A 129 3.67 -11.15 6.54
C TYR A 129 2.47 -11.80 7.22
N ASP A 130 2.61 -12.08 8.50
CA ASP A 130 1.55 -12.60 9.36
C ASP A 130 1.14 -11.54 10.39
N LYS A 131 -0.11 -11.13 10.32
CA LYS A 131 -0.69 -10.11 11.19
C LYS A 131 -1.65 -10.80 12.17
N GLN A 132 -1.27 -10.78 13.45
CA GLN A 132 -2.10 -11.33 14.51
C GLN A 132 -3.06 -10.25 15.02
N SER A 133 -4.37 -10.52 14.98
CA SER A 133 -5.36 -9.68 15.64
C SER A 133 -5.31 -9.87 17.14
N LEU A 134 -5.28 -8.75 17.87
CA LEU A 134 -5.38 -8.71 19.33
C LEU A 134 -6.84 -8.53 19.82
N LYS A 135 -7.77 -8.32 18.90
CA LYS A 135 -9.19 -8.38 19.18
C LYS A 135 -9.60 -9.85 19.27
N SER A 136 -9.55 -10.43 20.44
CA SER A 136 -9.69 -11.86 20.64
C SER A 136 -10.91 -12.21 21.51
N GLU A 137 -11.60 -13.27 21.13
CA GLU A 137 -12.58 -13.98 21.95
C GLU A 137 -11.92 -14.91 22.98
N LYS A 138 -10.59 -15.02 22.96
CA LYS A 138 -9.84 -15.94 23.82
C LYS A 138 -9.38 -15.25 25.09
N LEU A 139 -9.25 -16.03 26.13
CA LEU A 139 -8.58 -15.59 27.35
C LEU A 139 -7.18 -15.09 27.01
N ILE A 140 -6.87 -13.86 27.41
CA ILE A 140 -5.53 -13.29 27.29
C ILE A 140 -4.71 -13.79 28.47
N THR A 141 -3.56 -14.38 28.19
CA THR A 141 -2.62 -14.84 29.21
C THR A 141 -1.79 -13.66 29.71
N ALA A 142 -1.38 -13.68 30.96
CA ALA A 142 -0.46 -12.67 31.47
C ALA A 142 0.81 -12.62 30.61
N SER A 143 1.20 -11.41 30.17
CA SER A 143 2.29 -11.10 29.25
C SER A 143 1.95 -11.15 27.75
N ASP A 144 0.78 -11.60 27.36
CA ASP A 144 0.34 -11.44 25.96
C ASP A 144 0.07 -9.97 25.64
N PRO A 145 0.38 -9.51 24.44
CA PRO A 145 0.06 -8.14 24.03
C PRO A 145 -1.46 -7.96 23.92
N ALA A 146 -2.00 -6.94 24.57
CA ALA A 146 -3.43 -6.59 24.47
C ALA A 146 -3.70 -5.52 23.41
N TYR A 147 -2.77 -4.61 23.20
CA TYR A 147 -2.83 -3.56 22.19
C TYR A 147 -1.45 -2.97 21.93
N LYS A 148 -1.34 -2.24 20.84
CA LYS A 148 -0.17 -1.41 20.50
C LYS A 148 -0.58 0.05 20.55
N LEU A 149 0.18 0.90 21.26
CA LEU A 149 -0.04 2.34 21.35
C LEU A 149 1.05 3.07 20.55
N ILE A 150 0.65 3.76 19.49
CA ILE A 150 1.52 4.61 18.70
C ILE A 150 1.44 6.03 19.26
N THR A 151 2.54 6.50 19.83
CA THR A 151 2.61 7.79 20.53
C THR A 151 3.26 8.91 19.73
N SER A 152 3.69 8.63 18.50
CA SER A 152 4.34 9.60 17.61
C SER A 152 3.66 9.60 16.25
N GLU A 153 3.49 10.79 15.66
CA GLU A 153 3.08 10.92 14.25
C GLU A 153 4.24 10.71 13.28
N ASN A 154 5.48 10.74 13.78
CA ASN A 154 6.66 10.47 12.96
C ASN A 154 6.82 8.98 12.76
N TRP A 155 7.00 8.59 11.51
CA TRP A 155 7.21 7.22 11.09
C TRP A 155 8.12 7.16 9.86
N THR A 156 8.67 5.98 9.61
CA THR A 156 9.64 5.76 8.56
C THR A 156 9.13 4.72 7.59
N LEU A 157 9.23 5.01 6.32
CA LEU A 157 8.98 4.07 5.23
C LEU A 157 10.32 3.66 4.63
N MET A 158 10.59 2.35 4.62
CA MET A 158 11.82 1.79 4.07
C MET A 158 11.51 0.83 2.93
N PHE A 159 12.35 0.84 1.89
CA PHE A 159 12.22 -0.06 0.74
C PHE A 159 13.61 -0.42 0.19
N PRO A 160 13.78 -1.65 -0.32
CA PRO A 160 15.05 -2.07 -0.91
C PRO A 160 15.32 -1.30 -2.21
N ILE A 161 16.58 -0.91 -2.40
CA ILE A 161 17.06 -0.28 -3.64
C ILE A 161 18.35 -0.97 -4.09
N THR A 162 18.56 -1.03 -5.40
CA THR A 162 19.80 -1.56 -5.96
C THR A 162 20.79 -0.45 -6.26
N GLN A 163 22.08 -0.77 -6.39
CA GLN A 163 23.09 0.19 -6.84
C GLN A 163 22.73 0.75 -8.23
N SER A 164 22.19 -0.08 -9.10
CA SER A 164 21.71 0.36 -10.42
C SER A 164 20.60 1.41 -10.33
N ASP A 165 19.69 1.29 -9.36
CA ASP A 165 18.63 2.29 -9.15
C ASP A 165 19.22 3.61 -8.62
N ILE A 166 20.18 3.50 -7.68
CA ILE A 166 20.87 4.66 -7.11
C ILE A 166 21.53 5.47 -8.22
N ASP A 167 22.26 4.81 -9.10
CA ASP A 167 23.01 5.45 -10.18
C ASP A 167 22.07 6.00 -11.26
N LYS A 168 21.15 5.18 -11.72
CA LYS A 168 20.19 5.52 -12.79
C LYS A 168 19.32 6.73 -12.46
N TYR A 169 18.88 6.83 -11.22
CA TYR A 169 17.97 7.89 -10.77
C TYR A 169 18.69 8.98 -9.97
N SER A 170 20.03 8.90 -9.85
CA SER A 170 20.86 9.82 -9.08
C SER A 170 20.34 10.02 -7.65
N LEU A 171 19.98 8.91 -7.00
CA LEU A 171 19.33 8.95 -5.68
C LEU A 171 20.27 9.48 -4.60
N SER A 172 21.58 9.27 -4.71
CA SER A 172 22.59 9.78 -3.77
C SER A 172 22.62 11.30 -3.66
N SER A 173 22.13 12.02 -4.67
CA SER A 173 22.09 13.48 -4.70
C SER A 173 20.75 14.07 -4.27
N LYS A 174 19.82 13.24 -3.79
CA LYS A 174 18.48 13.67 -3.43
C LYS A 174 18.30 13.69 -1.91
N ASP A 175 17.91 14.85 -1.38
CA ASP A 175 17.50 15.01 0.01
C ASP A 175 16.01 14.76 0.22
N THR A 176 15.25 14.72 -0.87
CA THR A 176 13.80 14.47 -0.84
C THR A 176 13.39 13.54 -1.99
N LEU A 177 12.34 12.79 -1.77
CA LEU A 177 11.74 11.92 -2.78
C LEU A 177 10.23 12.11 -2.83
N SER A 178 9.70 12.19 -4.04
CA SER A 178 8.25 12.21 -4.25
C SER A 178 7.74 10.79 -4.40
N ILE A 179 6.74 10.45 -3.59
CA ILE A 179 6.08 9.16 -3.64
C ILE A 179 4.57 9.33 -3.76
N LYS A 180 3.94 8.32 -4.29
CA LYS A 180 2.48 8.19 -4.34
C LYS A 180 2.10 6.90 -3.62
N PHE A 181 1.24 7.00 -2.61
CA PHE A 181 0.59 5.86 -1.98
C PHE A 181 -0.53 5.36 -2.90
N THR A 182 -0.40 4.14 -3.39
CA THR A 182 -1.34 3.59 -4.40
C THR A 182 -2.73 3.37 -3.82
N LYS A 183 -2.81 2.96 -2.56
CA LYS A 183 -4.07 2.70 -1.85
C LYS A 183 -5.00 3.92 -1.84
N ASP A 184 -4.46 5.11 -1.57
CA ASP A 184 -5.24 6.35 -1.36
C ASP A 184 -5.05 7.38 -2.49
N ASN A 185 -4.20 7.08 -3.49
CA ASN A 185 -3.78 8.03 -4.52
C ASN A 185 -3.16 9.34 -3.98
N ILE A 186 -2.61 9.30 -2.77
CA ILE A 186 -1.98 10.46 -2.13
C ILE A 186 -0.55 10.58 -2.63
N THR A 187 -0.20 11.75 -3.16
CA THR A 187 1.16 12.06 -3.59
C THR A 187 1.77 13.11 -2.67
N GLY A 188 3.03 12.94 -2.30
CA GLY A 188 3.77 13.89 -1.48
C GLY A 188 5.27 13.80 -1.72
N THR A 189 5.99 14.86 -1.31
CA THR A 189 7.45 14.91 -1.31
C THR A 189 7.92 14.93 0.13
N PHE A 190 8.85 14.04 0.48
CA PHE A 190 9.29 13.80 1.84
C PHE A 190 10.80 13.72 1.93
N PRO A 191 11.41 13.98 3.10
CA PRO A 191 12.82 13.75 3.34
C PRO A 191 13.22 12.31 3.02
N PHE A 192 14.35 12.17 2.34
CA PHE A 192 14.86 10.90 1.85
C PHE A 192 16.34 10.76 2.17
N LYS A 193 16.75 9.57 2.56
CA LYS A 193 18.17 9.17 2.65
C LYS A 193 18.36 7.72 2.21
N ILE A 194 19.60 7.36 1.94
CA ILE A 194 20.00 5.98 1.66
C ILE A 194 20.64 5.42 2.91
N VAL A 195 20.18 4.25 3.33
CA VAL A 195 20.69 3.48 4.47
C VAL A 195 21.27 2.16 3.97
N ASN A 196 22.36 1.71 4.59
CA ASN A 196 23.04 0.46 4.24
C ASN A 196 23.18 -0.42 5.48
N ASP A 197 22.82 -1.70 5.36
CA ASP A 197 23.01 -2.71 6.42
C ASP A 197 24.35 -3.47 6.31
N GLY A 198 25.24 -3.02 5.41
CA GLY A 198 26.51 -3.67 5.09
C GLY A 198 26.42 -4.71 3.96
N LYS A 199 25.23 -5.11 3.55
CA LYS A 199 24.99 -6.02 2.42
C LYS A 199 24.07 -5.41 1.37
N ASN A 200 23.03 -4.73 1.82
CA ASN A 200 21.97 -4.18 0.99
C ASN A 200 21.82 -2.68 1.24
N SER A 201 21.26 -1.99 0.25
CA SER A 201 20.90 -0.58 0.33
C SER A 201 19.39 -0.44 0.40
N TYR A 202 18.94 0.50 1.21
CA TYR A 202 17.52 0.82 1.40
C TYR A 202 17.30 2.31 1.21
N GLY A 203 16.22 2.66 0.55
CA GLY A 203 15.70 4.01 0.59
C GLY A 203 14.86 4.19 1.85
N GLU A 204 15.13 5.27 2.59
CA GLU A 204 14.38 5.65 3.76
C GLU A 204 13.69 6.99 3.53
N ILE A 205 12.39 7.02 3.80
CA ILE A 205 11.55 8.21 3.75
C ILE A 205 10.99 8.46 5.15
N THR A 206 11.23 9.65 5.69
CA THR A 206 10.68 10.08 6.98
C THR A 206 9.39 10.85 6.76
N LEU A 207 8.33 10.45 7.44
CA LEU A 207 7.00 11.04 7.35
C LEU A 207 6.55 11.55 8.72
N SER A 208 5.90 12.71 8.74
CA SER A 208 5.22 13.29 9.91
C SER A 208 3.72 13.47 9.70
N LYS A 209 3.18 12.79 8.69
CA LYS A 209 1.76 12.85 8.30
C LYS A 209 1.26 11.45 7.95
N TYR A 210 -0.06 11.32 7.92
CA TYR A 210 -0.75 10.09 7.47
C TYR A 210 -0.57 8.86 8.38
N MET A 211 0.07 8.97 9.55
CA MET A 211 0.25 7.85 10.47
C MET A 211 -1.07 7.13 10.76
N ILE A 212 -2.15 7.87 11.03
CA ILE A 212 -3.46 7.30 11.35
C ILE A 212 -4.03 6.41 10.23
N ARG A 213 -3.69 6.71 8.97
CA ARG A 213 -4.18 5.93 7.81
C ARG A 213 -3.49 4.58 7.68
N TYR A 214 -2.21 4.54 8.07
CA TYR A 214 -1.33 3.39 7.82
C TYR A 214 -0.87 2.72 9.12
N ALA A 215 -1.38 3.15 10.27
CA ALA A 215 -0.96 2.66 11.60
C ALA A 215 -1.09 1.13 11.76
N ALA A 216 -2.06 0.52 11.08
CA ALA A 216 -2.31 -0.92 11.10
C ALA A 216 -1.64 -1.68 9.94
N GLU A 217 -0.91 -0.98 9.07
CA GLU A 217 -0.26 -1.57 7.90
C GLU A 217 1.25 -1.70 8.15
N ARG A 218 1.83 -2.82 7.76
CA ARG A 218 3.28 -3.00 7.78
C ARG A 218 3.90 -2.75 6.41
N PHE A 219 3.23 -3.20 5.36
CA PHE A 219 3.67 -3.04 3.99
C PHE A 219 2.71 -2.14 3.23
N LEU A 220 3.26 -1.22 2.49
CA LEU A 220 2.52 -0.25 1.68
C LEU A 220 3.01 -0.30 0.25
N ASP A 221 2.09 -0.37 -0.69
CA ASP A 221 2.42 -0.24 -2.10
C ASP A 221 2.58 1.24 -2.45
N ILE A 222 3.75 1.59 -2.96
CA ILE A 222 4.10 2.96 -3.34
C ILE A 222 4.63 3.02 -4.76
N GLU A 223 4.38 4.15 -5.43
CA GLU A 223 5.04 4.54 -6.66
C GLU A 223 6.08 5.62 -6.36
N ILE A 224 7.33 5.41 -6.75
CA ILE A 224 8.39 6.40 -6.59
C ILE A 224 8.43 7.29 -7.84
N ILE A 225 8.31 8.60 -7.64
CA ILE A 225 8.30 9.59 -8.71
C ILE A 225 9.70 10.18 -8.81
N VAL A 226 10.53 9.65 -9.69
CA VAL A 226 11.95 10.05 -9.84
C VAL A 226 12.19 11.19 -10.82
N SER A 227 11.22 11.50 -11.68
CA SER A 227 11.31 12.65 -12.60
C SER A 227 10.02 13.46 -12.55
N GLY A 228 10.15 14.77 -12.38
CA GLY A 228 9.02 15.72 -12.44
C GLY A 228 8.52 16.03 -13.87
N LYS A 229 8.90 15.22 -14.85
CA LYS A 229 8.36 15.39 -16.21
C LYS A 229 6.97 14.78 -16.26
N SER A 230 5.97 15.63 -16.32
CA SER A 230 4.62 15.21 -16.66
C SER A 230 4.56 14.88 -18.16
N GLY A 231 3.98 13.75 -18.50
CA GLY A 231 3.75 13.34 -19.87
C GLY A 231 2.30 12.89 -20.05
N ILE A 232 1.84 12.87 -21.27
CA ILE A 232 0.54 12.28 -21.61
C ILE A 232 0.68 10.76 -21.47
N LYS A 233 -0.20 10.15 -20.69
CA LYS A 233 -0.30 8.69 -20.62
C LYS A 233 -0.92 8.17 -21.90
N VAL A 234 -0.18 7.40 -22.66
CA VAL A 234 -0.67 6.73 -23.86
C VAL A 234 -0.86 5.25 -23.53
N PRO A 235 -2.02 4.65 -23.82
CA PRO A 235 -2.23 3.22 -23.68
C PRO A 235 -1.20 2.45 -24.53
N VAL A 236 -0.71 1.33 -24.03
CA VAL A 236 0.24 0.47 -24.78
C VAL A 236 -0.36 0.03 -26.13
N SER A 237 -1.67 -0.16 -26.20
CA SER A 237 -2.40 -0.48 -27.43
C SER A 237 -2.39 0.63 -28.49
N ALA A 238 -2.02 1.84 -28.12
CA ALA A 238 -1.89 2.98 -29.04
C ALA A 238 -0.44 3.16 -29.54
N VAL A 239 0.50 2.33 -29.06
CA VAL A 239 1.87 2.31 -29.52
C VAL A 239 1.97 1.32 -30.67
N THR A 240 2.34 1.81 -31.85
CA THR A 240 2.60 1.01 -33.05
C THR A 240 4.09 1.05 -33.34
N GLU A 241 4.65 -0.10 -33.68
CA GLU A 241 6.02 -0.21 -34.19
C GLU A 241 6.00 -0.06 -35.71
N ASN A 242 6.83 0.84 -36.23
CA ASN A 242 7.07 0.99 -37.64
C ASN A 242 8.56 0.76 -37.92
N GLU A 243 8.85 0.01 -38.96
CA GLU A 243 10.21 -0.18 -39.42
C GLU A 243 10.60 0.95 -40.37
N PHE A 244 11.79 1.48 -40.15
CA PHE A 244 12.37 2.53 -40.99
C PHE A 244 13.76 2.09 -41.49
N TYR A 245 14.09 2.44 -42.72
CA TYR A 245 15.43 2.24 -43.24
C TYR A 245 16.31 3.43 -42.89
N LYS A 246 17.50 3.17 -42.38
CA LYS A 246 18.53 4.18 -42.16
C LYS A 246 19.40 4.26 -43.43
N ILE A 247 19.41 5.42 -44.07
CA ILE A 247 20.16 5.65 -45.29
C ILE A 247 21.15 6.80 -45.03
N PRO A 248 22.45 6.64 -45.33
CA PRO A 248 23.42 7.74 -45.23
C PRO A 248 23.02 8.93 -46.12
N LYS A 249 23.20 10.14 -45.60
CA LYS A 249 22.82 11.38 -46.33
C LYS A 249 23.47 11.55 -47.67
N GLU A 250 24.68 10.96 -47.88
CA GLU A 250 25.41 10.99 -49.13
C GLU A 250 24.67 10.35 -50.32
N TYR A 251 23.74 9.43 -50.05
CA TYR A 251 22.89 8.80 -51.08
C TYR A 251 21.59 9.53 -51.32
N LEU A 252 21.30 10.55 -50.50
CA LEU A 252 20.07 11.30 -50.64
C LEU A 252 20.24 12.40 -51.71
N ILE A 253 19.43 12.32 -52.74
CA ILE A 253 19.39 13.31 -53.83
C ILE A 253 18.05 14.02 -53.89
N THR A 254 18.01 15.21 -54.47
CA THR A 254 16.81 16.00 -54.69
C THR A 254 16.40 15.90 -56.15
N ASN A 255 15.15 15.56 -56.42
CA ASN A 255 14.64 15.67 -57.78
C ASN A 255 14.39 17.15 -58.13
N GLY A 256 15.17 17.68 -59.07
CA GLY A 256 15.20 19.09 -59.39
C GLY A 256 13.91 19.73 -59.84
N GLU A 257 12.91 18.96 -60.29
CA GLU A 257 11.61 19.50 -60.75
C GLU A 257 10.55 19.62 -59.66
N LYS A 258 10.60 18.79 -58.61
CA LYS A 258 9.58 18.76 -57.57
C LYS A 258 10.13 19.01 -56.15
N GLY A 259 11.46 19.06 -55.96
CA GLY A 259 12.06 19.24 -54.63
C GLY A 259 11.90 18.04 -53.72
N ASP A 260 11.45 16.88 -54.21
CA ASP A 260 11.33 15.67 -53.44
C ASP A 260 12.70 15.06 -53.16
N TYR A 261 12.88 14.54 -51.94
CA TYR A 261 14.05 13.78 -51.55
C TYR A 261 13.90 12.33 -51.96
N GLY A 262 14.99 11.68 -52.38
CA GLY A 262 14.96 10.28 -52.75
C GLY A 262 16.36 9.75 -53.02
N PHE A 263 16.43 8.56 -53.58
CA PHE A 263 17.68 7.91 -53.99
C PHE A 263 17.51 7.17 -55.31
N LEU A 264 18.61 6.90 -55.99
CA LEU A 264 18.63 6.11 -57.20
C LEU A 264 18.73 4.63 -56.86
N VAL A 265 17.80 3.83 -57.39
CA VAL A 265 17.78 2.37 -57.27
C VAL A 265 18.02 1.75 -58.63
N GLU A 266 18.90 0.77 -58.70
CA GLU A 266 19.08 -0.01 -59.91
C GLU A 266 17.90 -0.99 -60.02
N GLN A 267 17.21 -0.89 -61.11
CA GLN A 267 16.09 -1.77 -61.44
C GLN A 267 16.31 -2.43 -62.79
N SER A 268 16.15 -3.74 -62.87
CA SER A 268 16.23 -4.48 -64.13
C SER A 268 14.92 -4.29 -64.91
N ASP A 269 15.06 -3.94 -66.21
CA ASP A 269 13.92 -3.94 -67.13
C ASP A 269 13.58 -5.36 -67.61
N SER A 270 12.54 -5.46 -68.44
CA SER A 270 12.10 -6.73 -69.03
C SER A 270 13.14 -7.47 -69.86
N ASP A 271 14.16 -6.76 -70.36
CA ASP A 271 15.25 -7.27 -71.20
C ASP A 271 16.53 -7.57 -70.40
N GLY A 272 16.46 -7.44 -69.03
CA GLY A 272 17.56 -7.72 -68.13
C GLY A 272 18.60 -6.57 -68.05
N LYS A 273 18.31 -5.39 -68.61
CA LYS A 273 19.20 -4.23 -68.56
C LYS A 273 18.94 -3.44 -67.29
N LEU A 274 20.01 -3.10 -66.55
CA LEU A 274 19.95 -2.29 -65.33
C LEU A 274 19.76 -0.81 -65.68
N ASN A 275 18.70 -0.24 -65.13
CA ASN A 275 18.42 1.21 -65.25
C ASN A 275 18.35 1.82 -63.86
N GLN A 276 18.84 3.04 -63.73
CA GLN A 276 18.71 3.78 -62.47
C GLN A 276 17.40 4.55 -62.44
N VAL A 277 16.60 4.26 -61.41
CA VAL A 277 15.28 4.89 -61.22
C VAL A 277 15.29 5.66 -59.92
N PHE A 278 14.81 6.91 -59.97
CA PHE A 278 14.61 7.71 -58.77
C PHE A 278 13.41 7.19 -57.99
N LYS A 279 13.64 6.91 -56.70
CA LYS A 279 12.55 6.62 -55.76
C LYS A 279 12.47 7.72 -54.72
N ALA A 280 11.37 8.42 -54.66
CA ALA A 280 11.04 9.39 -53.61
C ALA A 280 10.87 8.70 -52.26
N VAL A 281 11.31 9.37 -51.21
CA VAL A 281 11.20 8.90 -49.84
C VAL A 281 10.71 10.03 -48.93
N ASP A 282 9.94 9.63 -47.93
CA ASP A 282 9.56 10.54 -46.84
C ASP A 282 10.60 10.44 -45.71
N ILE A 283 11.20 11.60 -45.37
CA ILE A 283 12.18 11.66 -44.29
C ILE A 283 11.46 11.85 -42.98
N TYR A 284 11.42 10.79 -42.17
CA TYR A 284 10.82 10.84 -40.85
C TYR A 284 11.69 11.51 -39.80
N LYS A 285 13.01 11.26 -39.84
CA LYS A 285 14.00 11.85 -38.93
C LYS A 285 15.36 11.92 -39.60
N SER A 286 16.07 12.98 -39.36
CA SER A 286 17.46 13.18 -39.83
C SER A 286 18.37 13.46 -38.64
N ASN A 287 19.55 12.87 -38.63
CA ASN A 287 20.65 13.17 -37.70
C ASN A 287 21.97 13.41 -38.50
N ASP A 288 23.08 13.60 -37.79
CA ASP A 288 24.37 13.94 -38.45
C ASP A 288 24.97 12.76 -39.23
N GLU A 289 24.48 11.54 -39.04
CA GLU A 289 24.95 10.34 -39.72
C GLU A 289 23.98 9.78 -40.77
N GLY A 290 22.73 10.25 -40.83
CA GLY A 290 21.72 9.71 -41.75
C GLY A 290 20.30 10.18 -41.49
#